data_2906ce3d1e59d71ff7057a8228d7cc15
#
_entry.id   2906ce3d1e59d71ff7057a8228d7cc15
#
_cell.length_a   1.000
_cell.length_b   1.000
_cell.length_c   1.000
_cell.angle_alpha   90.00
_cell.angle_beta   90.00
_cell.angle_gamma   90.00
#
_symmetry.space_group_name_H-M   'P 1'
#
loop_
_entity.id
_entity.type
_entity.pdbx_description
1 polymer ?
#
loop_
_entity_poly.entity_id
_entity_poly.type
_entity_poly.pdbx_seq_one_letter_code
_entity_poly.pdbx_strand_id
1 'polypeptide(L)'
;MKRFFCLALLIPVTLSLYAATKNFKGTFVDPKDPSLPIDFKFQGEYAGSGTGAQVIALDKGAFHLVLYPGGLPGAGWDGKNKSLLTGKMIQNAVVLEPATGSRKYLDSKAETFSPTRKVPPTGHIPYSGSIDGDVLTLLGANSKKLQLKKTVRKSPTIGLNLPEKAIVLFDGSNKDEWEGGRIDEQTRFLNTDGSDIRSKRKFSDYFLHLEFMLPFRPSAR
;
A
#
# COMPACT_ATOMS: atom_id res chain seq x y z
N MET A 1 27.06 34.68 60.87
CA MET A 1 27.41 34.44 59.43
C MET A 1 26.85 33.07 59.05
N LYS A 2 25.69 33.03 58.35
CA LYS A 2 25.10 31.79 57.86
C LYS A 2 25.48 31.68 56.35
N ARG A 3 26.24 30.64 56.01
CA ARG A 3 26.59 30.32 54.60
C ARG A 3 25.50 29.47 54.01
N PHE A 4 24.79 29.99 52.98
CA PHE A 4 23.89 29.21 52.11
C PHE A 4 24.72 28.52 51.03
N PHE A 5 24.69 27.20 51.01
CA PHE A 5 25.19 26.37 49.93
C PHE A 5 24.07 26.20 48.88
N CYS A 6 24.23 26.76 47.70
CA CYS A 6 23.33 26.57 46.59
C CYS A 6 23.82 25.35 45.83
N LEU A 7 23.07 24.23 45.91
CA LEU A 7 23.33 23.01 45.17
C LEU A 7 22.68 23.14 43.79
N ALA A 8 23.46 23.39 42.75
CA ALA A 8 22.98 23.41 41.38
C ALA A 8 22.85 21.97 40.87
N LEU A 9 21.61 21.53 40.68
CA LEU A 9 21.28 20.23 40.09
C LEU A 9 21.46 20.35 38.58
N LEU A 10 22.55 19.82 38.04
CA LEU A 10 22.76 19.65 36.60
C LEU A 10 21.94 18.45 36.14
N ILE A 11 20.81 18.70 35.46
CA ILE A 11 20.04 17.68 34.75
C ILE A 11 20.72 17.47 33.39
N PRO A 12 21.23 16.28 33.07
CA PRO A 12 21.73 16.00 31.74
C PRO A 12 20.58 15.97 30.78
N VAL A 13 20.45 16.96 29.90
CA VAL A 13 19.58 16.93 28.74
C VAL A 13 20.22 15.98 27.75
N THR A 14 19.75 14.73 27.73
CA THR A 14 20.08 13.79 26.66
C THR A 14 19.34 14.23 25.39
N LEU A 15 20.05 14.98 24.53
CA LEU A 15 19.59 15.21 23.16
C LEU A 15 19.62 13.85 22.45
N SER A 16 18.46 13.18 22.34
CA SER A 16 18.30 12.10 21.38
C SER A 16 18.38 12.72 19.99
N LEU A 17 19.53 12.57 19.34
CA LEU A 17 19.65 12.80 17.90
C LEU A 17 18.79 11.73 17.20
N TYR A 18 17.56 12.08 16.90
CA TYR A 18 16.78 11.34 15.93
C TYR A 18 17.48 11.49 14.57
N ALA A 19 18.13 10.43 14.13
CA ALA A 19 18.60 10.35 12.76
C ALA A 19 17.38 10.52 11.85
N ALA A 20 17.32 11.63 11.14
CA ALA A 20 16.24 11.90 10.21
C ALA A 20 16.28 10.82 9.12
N THR A 21 15.38 9.84 9.21
CA THR A 21 15.11 8.94 8.10
C THR A 21 14.79 9.82 6.89
N LYS A 22 15.40 9.53 5.74
CA LYS A 22 15.07 10.19 4.47
C LYS A 22 13.65 9.83 4.10
N ASN A 23 12.67 10.44 4.75
CA ASN A 23 11.27 10.31 4.38
C ASN A 23 11.07 11.13 3.12
N PHE A 24 10.84 10.45 2.01
CA PHE A 24 10.41 11.13 0.79
C PHE A 24 9.10 11.85 1.10
N LYS A 25 9.04 13.13 0.78
CA LYS A 25 7.85 13.95 1.00
C LYS A 25 6.60 13.25 0.44
N GLY A 26 5.57 13.10 1.28
CA GLY A 26 4.33 12.40 0.90
C GLY A 26 4.42 10.88 0.91
N THR A 27 5.37 10.30 1.65
CA THR A 27 5.47 8.85 1.90
C THR A 27 5.11 8.57 3.35
N PHE A 28 4.15 7.68 3.56
CA PHE A 28 3.63 7.32 4.88
C PHE A 28 3.88 5.83 5.12
N VAL A 29 4.50 5.52 6.24
CA VAL A 29 4.82 4.13 6.65
C VAL A 29 3.94 3.64 7.79
N ASP A 30 3.35 4.54 8.56
CA ASP A 30 2.44 4.22 9.64
C ASP A 30 0.99 4.46 9.19
N PRO A 31 0.12 3.42 9.14
CA PRO A 31 -1.29 3.59 8.79
C PRO A 31 -2.09 4.39 9.83
N LYS A 32 -1.51 4.69 10.99
CA LYS A 32 -2.11 5.51 12.04
C LYS A 32 -1.59 6.95 12.05
N ASP A 33 -0.70 7.31 11.13
CA ASP A 33 -0.16 8.67 11.03
C ASP A 33 -1.30 9.69 10.88
N PRO A 34 -1.44 10.66 11.78
CA PRO A 34 -2.52 11.63 11.73
C PRO A 34 -2.44 12.58 10.54
N SER A 35 -1.29 12.65 9.87
CA SER A 35 -1.08 13.47 8.67
C SER A 35 -1.44 12.74 7.37
N LEU A 36 -1.90 11.47 7.43
CA LEU A 36 -2.37 10.75 6.26
C LEU A 36 -3.47 11.52 5.54
N PRO A 37 -3.34 11.71 4.21
CA PRO A 37 -4.40 12.35 3.44
C PRO A 37 -5.68 11.51 3.48
N ILE A 38 -6.82 12.20 3.34
CA ILE A 38 -8.15 11.55 3.37
C ILE A 38 -8.29 10.42 2.34
N ASP A 39 -7.55 10.51 1.24
CA ASP A 39 -7.51 9.50 0.18
C ASP A 39 -7.16 8.10 0.72
N PHE A 40 -6.32 8.02 1.76
CA PHE A 40 -5.94 6.77 2.40
C PHE A 40 -7.15 6.00 2.96
N LYS A 41 -8.18 6.70 3.42
CA LYS A 41 -9.38 6.06 3.97
C LYS A 41 -10.14 5.24 2.93
N PHE A 42 -10.08 5.64 1.67
CA PHE A 42 -10.82 4.98 0.59
C PHE A 42 -9.98 3.93 -0.14
N GLN A 43 -8.65 4.05 -0.10
CA GLN A 43 -7.75 3.07 -0.70
C GLN A 43 -7.86 1.71 -0.02
N GLY A 44 -7.67 0.65 -0.79
CA GLY A 44 -7.60 -0.72 -0.29
C GLY A 44 -8.48 -1.69 -1.05
N GLU A 45 -8.77 -2.81 -0.42
CA GLU A 45 -9.56 -3.88 -1.00
C GLU A 45 -11.00 -3.83 -0.50
N TYR A 46 -11.92 -4.21 -1.39
CA TYR A 46 -13.36 -4.32 -1.10
C TYR A 46 -13.84 -5.66 -1.62
N ALA A 47 -14.72 -6.33 -0.89
CA ALA A 47 -15.26 -7.61 -1.29
C ALA A 47 -16.74 -7.74 -0.93
N GLY A 48 -17.48 -8.44 -1.78
CA GLY A 48 -18.90 -8.72 -1.60
C GLY A 48 -19.59 -9.09 -2.89
N SER A 49 -20.78 -9.67 -2.82
CA SER A 49 -21.60 -10.01 -3.99
C SER A 49 -20.86 -10.87 -5.05
N GLY A 50 -19.97 -11.77 -4.62
CA GLY A 50 -19.15 -12.58 -5.53
C GLY A 50 -18.18 -11.76 -6.39
N THR A 51 -17.71 -10.64 -5.87
CA THR A 51 -16.86 -9.69 -6.60
C THR A 51 -15.83 -9.10 -5.64
N GLY A 52 -14.64 -8.83 -6.13
CA GLY A 52 -13.60 -8.08 -5.43
C GLY A 52 -13.29 -6.77 -6.13
N ALA A 53 -12.78 -5.80 -5.40
CA ALA A 53 -12.28 -4.56 -5.97
C ALA A 53 -11.02 -4.09 -5.25
N GLN A 54 -10.12 -3.47 -6.00
CA GLN A 54 -8.97 -2.75 -5.47
C GLN A 54 -9.09 -1.28 -5.84
N VAL A 55 -9.06 -0.41 -4.84
CA VAL A 55 -9.13 1.05 -4.96
C VAL A 55 -7.74 1.62 -4.73
N ILE A 56 -7.26 2.38 -5.67
CA ILE A 56 -5.92 2.98 -5.70
C ILE A 56 -6.08 4.49 -5.61
N ALA A 57 -5.54 5.09 -4.55
CA ALA A 57 -5.45 6.54 -4.43
C ALA A 57 -4.33 7.08 -5.34
N LEU A 58 -4.63 8.14 -6.07
CA LEU A 58 -3.73 8.77 -7.05
C LEU A 58 -3.35 10.21 -6.66
N ASP A 59 -3.53 10.56 -5.40
CA ASP A 59 -3.35 11.90 -4.85
C ASP A 59 -4.48 12.90 -5.22
N LYS A 60 -4.64 13.92 -4.38
CA LYS A 60 -5.60 15.03 -4.60
C LYS A 60 -7.05 14.59 -4.88
N GLY A 61 -7.48 13.53 -4.22
CA GLY A 61 -8.85 13.02 -4.36
C GLY A 61 -9.13 12.30 -5.68
N ALA A 62 -8.10 11.93 -6.44
CA ALA A 62 -8.23 11.10 -7.62
C ALA A 62 -8.01 9.62 -7.28
N PHE A 63 -8.80 8.75 -7.91
CA PHE A 63 -8.74 7.31 -7.66
C PHE A 63 -8.83 6.51 -8.94
N HIS A 64 -8.30 5.30 -8.87
CA HIS A 64 -8.54 4.25 -9.84
C HIS A 64 -9.11 3.04 -9.12
N LEU A 65 -10.05 2.35 -9.75
CA LEU A 65 -10.63 1.14 -9.22
C LEU A 65 -10.52 0.02 -10.25
N VAL A 66 -10.07 -1.14 -9.79
CA VAL A 66 -10.10 -2.39 -10.56
C VAL A 66 -11.10 -3.31 -9.92
N LEU A 67 -12.12 -3.70 -10.68
CA LEU A 67 -13.17 -4.65 -10.25
C LEU A 67 -12.87 -6.04 -10.82
N TYR A 68 -12.98 -7.05 -9.99
CA TYR A 68 -12.65 -8.44 -10.28
C TYR A 68 -13.87 -9.34 -10.10
N PRO A 69 -14.45 -9.88 -11.17
CA PRO A 69 -15.49 -10.91 -11.05
C PRO A 69 -14.97 -12.14 -10.33
N GLY A 70 -15.81 -12.74 -9.49
CA GLY A 70 -15.48 -13.92 -8.70
C GLY A 70 -14.85 -13.65 -7.35
N GLY A 71 -14.11 -12.55 -7.18
CA GLY A 71 -13.45 -12.20 -5.93
C GLY A 71 -12.15 -11.42 -6.11
N LEU A 72 -11.41 -11.23 -5.05
CA LEU A 72 -10.10 -10.56 -5.07
C LEU A 72 -9.02 -11.47 -5.70
N PRO A 73 -7.91 -10.92 -6.20
CA PRO A 73 -6.74 -11.69 -6.59
C PRO A 73 -6.29 -12.63 -5.46
N GLY A 74 -6.12 -13.92 -5.81
CA GLY A 74 -5.83 -14.97 -4.83
C GLY A 74 -7.03 -15.40 -3.95
N ALA A 75 -8.24 -14.87 -4.21
CA ALA A 75 -9.44 -15.17 -3.46
C ALA A 75 -10.69 -15.15 -4.36
N GLY A 76 -10.67 -15.93 -5.45
CA GLY A 76 -11.80 -16.16 -6.32
C GLY A 76 -11.78 -15.47 -7.69
N TRP A 77 -10.90 -14.50 -7.93
CA TRP A 77 -10.73 -13.91 -9.26
C TRP A 77 -10.18 -14.95 -10.27
N ASP A 78 -10.71 -14.93 -11.49
CA ASP A 78 -10.33 -15.85 -12.57
C ASP A 78 -8.96 -15.56 -13.24
N GLY A 79 -8.25 -14.53 -12.76
CA GLY A 79 -6.96 -14.13 -13.31
C GLY A 79 -7.03 -13.37 -14.64
N LYS A 80 -8.21 -13.18 -15.23
CA LYS A 80 -8.37 -12.65 -16.59
C LYS A 80 -9.31 -11.46 -16.68
N ASN A 81 -10.56 -11.64 -16.27
CA ASN A 81 -11.62 -10.63 -16.46
C ASN A 81 -11.53 -9.54 -15.40
N LYS A 82 -11.65 -8.27 -15.82
CA LYS A 82 -11.67 -7.12 -14.91
C LYS A 82 -12.36 -5.92 -15.54
N SER A 83 -12.87 -5.04 -14.70
CA SER A 83 -13.39 -3.74 -15.12
C SER A 83 -12.61 -2.63 -14.47
N LEU A 84 -12.47 -1.51 -15.18
CA LEU A 84 -11.74 -0.33 -14.70
C LEU A 84 -12.69 0.83 -14.53
N LEU A 85 -12.54 1.54 -13.42
CA LEU A 85 -13.23 2.78 -13.13
C LEU A 85 -12.22 3.85 -12.72
N THR A 86 -12.57 5.10 -12.98
CA THR A 86 -11.92 6.27 -12.41
C THR A 86 -12.78 6.84 -11.31
N GLY A 87 -12.15 7.43 -10.30
CA GLY A 87 -12.85 8.01 -9.16
C GLY A 87 -12.38 9.44 -8.87
N LYS A 88 -13.32 10.22 -8.36
CA LYS A 88 -13.05 11.57 -7.88
C LYS A 88 -13.71 11.77 -6.53
N MET A 89 -12.97 12.33 -5.59
CA MET A 89 -13.56 12.73 -4.31
C MET A 89 -14.46 13.93 -4.50
N ILE A 90 -15.69 13.81 -4.05
CA ILE A 90 -16.69 14.89 -3.99
C ILE A 90 -17.20 14.92 -2.55
N GLN A 91 -16.91 16.01 -1.86
CA GLN A 91 -17.18 16.12 -0.41
C GLN A 91 -16.50 14.96 0.37
N ASN A 92 -17.26 14.06 0.98
CA ASN A 92 -16.78 12.96 1.80
C ASN A 92 -16.98 11.58 1.14
N ALA A 93 -17.24 11.52 -0.15
CA ALA A 93 -17.43 10.28 -0.90
C ALA A 93 -16.58 10.29 -2.18
N VAL A 94 -16.30 9.11 -2.71
CA VAL A 94 -15.65 8.97 -4.02
C VAL A 94 -16.71 8.60 -5.04
N VAL A 95 -16.91 9.44 -6.04
CA VAL A 95 -17.79 9.16 -7.19
C VAL A 95 -16.97 8.42 -8.24
N LEU A 96 -17.55 7.35 -8.80
CA LEU A 96 -16.89 6.42 -9.70
C LEU A 96 -17.61 6.37 -11.04
N GLU A 97 -16.81 6.41 -12.11
CA GLU A 97 -17.28 6.31 -13.50
C GLU A 97 -16.44 5.29 -14.27
N PRO A 98 -16.97 4.70 -15.37
CA PRO A 98 -16.17 3.82 -16.20
C PRO A 98 -14.91 4.51 -16.68
N ALA A 99 -13.77 3.82 -16.59
CA ALA A 99 -12.53 4.35 -17.12
C ALA A 99 -12.57 4.40 -18.64
N THR A 100 -12.24 5.57 -19.21
CA THR A 100 -12.21 5.82 -20.64
C THR A 100 -10.81 6.27 -21.08
N GLY A 101 -10.55 6.23 -22.38
CA GLY A 101 -9.32 6.74 -22.98
C GLY A 101 -8.15 5.76 -22.98
N SER A 102 -7.04 6.26 -23.48
CA SER A 102 -5.78 5.52 -23.51
C SER A 102 -4.97 5.79 -22.24
N ARG A 103 -4.04 4.89 -21.97
CA ARG A 103 -3.28 4.86 -20.77
C ARG A 103 -1.85 5.20 -20.94
N LYS A 104 -1.33 5.91 -19.95
CA LYS A 104 0.09 5.99 -19.67
C LYS A 104 0.39 5.35 -18.32
N TYR A 105 1.54 4.75 -18.23
CA TYR A 105 2.05 4.09 -17.05
C TYR A 105 3.21 4.91 -16.53
N LEU A 106 3.29 5.15 -15.24
CA LEU A 106 4.26 5.98 -14.54
C LEU A 106 4.32 7.45 -15.04
N ASP A 107 4.62 8.36 -14.16
CA ASP A 107 4.78 9.81 -14.40
C ASP A 107 3.66 10.50 -15.21
N SER A 108 2.51 9.83 -15.31
CA SER A 108 1.35 10.37 -16.00
C SER A 108 0.41 11.08 -15.03
N LYS A 109 -0.43 11.94 -15.57
CA LYS A 109 -1.51 12.55 -14.79
C LYS A 109 -2.45 11.47 -14.24
N ALA A 110 -3.09 11.74 -13.10
CA ALA A 110 -4.00 10.80 -12.45
C ALA A 110 -5.08 10.27 -13.39
N GLU A 111 -5.62 11.14 -14.25
CA GLU A 111 -6.69 10.80 -15.19
C GLU A 111 -6.25 9.81 -16.28
N THR A 112 -4.96 9.76 -16.57
CA THR A 112 -4.40 8.86 -17.61
C THR A 112 -3.71 7.64 -17.02
N PHE A 113 -3.55 7.60 -15.69
CA PHE A 113 -2.97 6.43 -15.03
C PHE A 113 -3.90 5.23 -15.12
N SER A 114 -3.34 4.05 -15.25
CA SER A 114 -4.07 2.80 -15.13
C SER A 114 -3.14 1.62 -14.84
N PRO A 115 -3.58 0.68 -14.01
CA PRO A 115 -2.80 -0.49 -13.62
C PRO A 115 -2.74 -1.60 -14.69
N THR A 116 -3.36 -1.41 -15.83
CA THR A 116 -3.32 -2.36 -16.95
C THR A 116 -2.98 -1.69 -18.27
N ARG A 117 -2.25 -2.32 -19.17
CA ARG A 117 -1.83 -1.76 -20.47
C ARG A 117 -2.96 -1.74 -21.52
N LYS A 118 -3.97 -2.58 -21.37
CA LYS A 118 -5.10 -2.68 -22.31
C LYS A 118 -6.32 -1.97 -21.73
N VAL A 119 -6.87 -1.01 -22.46
CA VAL A 119 -8.11 -0.30 -22.12
C VAL A 119 -9.06 -0.34 -23.33
N PRO A 120 -10.27 -0.84 -23.16
CA PRO A 120 -10.76 -1.54 -21.96
C PRO A 120 -10.04 -2.89 -21.77
N PRO A 121 -9.91 -3.39 -20.54
CA PRO A 121 -9.36 -4.72 -20.30
C PRO A 121 -10.31 -5.82 -20.74
N THR A 122 -9.82 -7.05 -20.78
CA THR A 122 -10.68 -8.22 -21.06
C THR A 122 -11.81 -8.32 -20.05
N GLY A 123 -13.03 -8.60 -20.52
CA GLY A 123 -14.21 -8.73 -19.66
C GLY A 123 -14.72 -7.44 -19.05
N HIS A 124 -14.28 -6.28 -19.56
CA HIS A 124 -14.71 -4.99 -19.07
C HIS A 124 -16.22 -4.79 -19.19
N ILE A 125 -16.85 -4.52 -18.06
CA ILE A 125 -18.23 -4.08 -17.96
C ILE A 125 -18.21 -2.66 -17.39
N PRO A 126 -18.90 -1.71 -18.02
CA PRO A 126 -18.99 -0.36 -17.47
C PRO A 126 -19.86 -0.34 -16.21
N TYR A 127 -19.31 0.16 -15.15
CA TYR A 127 -19.99 0.41 -13.87
C TYR A 127 -19.84 1.89 -13.52
N SER A 128 -20.85 2.44 -12.84
CA SER A 128 -20.75 3.71 -12.12
C SER A 128 -21.16 3.51 -10.68
N GLY A 129 -20.81 4.43 -9.79
CA GLY A 129 -21.20 4.32 -8.39
C GLY A 129 -20.43 5.22 -7.45
N SER A 130 -20.29 4.78 -6.21
CA SER A 130 -19.62 5.57 -5.18
C SER A 130 -19.02 4.70 -4.09
N ILE A 131 -18.05 5.29 -3.38
CA ILE A 131 -17.56 4.80 -2.10
C ILE A 131 -17.96 5.82 -1.04
N ASP A 132 -18.70 5.35 -0.06
CA ASP A 132 -19.08 6.13 1.12
C ASP A 132 -18.67 5.34 2.37
N GLY A 133 -17.79 5.92 3.17
CA GLY A 133 -17.12 5.20 4.26
C GLY A 133 -16.45 3.92 3.75
N ASP A 134 -16.80 2.80 4.35
CA ASP A 134 -16.26 1.48 4.00
C ASP A 134 -17.12 0.70 2.99
N VAL A 135 -18.09 1.35 2.36
CA VAL A 135 -19.03 0.71 1.43
C VAL A 135 -18.83 1.22 0.01
N LEU A 136 -18.50 0.32 -0.89
CA LEU A 136 -18.48 0.53 -2.33
C LEU A 136 -19.79 0.04 -2.92
N THR A 137 -20.55 0.93 -3.56
CA THR A 137 -21.78 0.64 -4.29
C THR A 137 -21.60 0.90 -5.77
N LEU A 138 -21.88 -0.09 -6.61
CA LEU A 138 -21.75 0.01 -8.05
C LEU A 138 -23.07 -0.39 -8.74
N LEU A 139 -23.35 0.29 -9.85
CA LEU A 139 -24.47 0.03 -10.75
C LEU A 139 -23.93 -0.35 -12.13
N GLY A 140 -24.24 -1.52 -12.61
CA GLY A 140 -23.95 -1.97 -13.96
C GLY A 140 -25.04 -1.54 -14.95
N ALA A 141 -24.76 -1.69 -16.25
CA ALA A 141 -25.68 -1.32 -17.34
C ALA A 141 -27.08 -1.96 -17.23
N ASN A 142 -27.19 -3.12 -16.61
CA ASN A 142 -28.49 -3.83 -16.43
C ASN A 142 -29.13 -3.51 -15.07
N SER A 143 -28.84 -2.34 -14.48
CA SER A 143 -29.29 -1.95 -13.13
C SER A 143 -28.88 -2.93 -12.03
N LYS A 144 -27.96 -3.85 -12.32
CA LYS A 144 -27.42 -4.79 -11.32
C LYS A 144 -26.61 -3.96 -10.30
N LYS A 145 -27.10 -3.95 -9.09
CA LYS A 145 -26.41 -3.31 -7.96
C LYS A 145 -25.43 -4.29 -7.35
N LEU A 146 -24.17 -3.86 -7.20
CA LEU A 146 -23.14 -4.54 -6.42
C LEU A 146 -22.85 -3.73 -5.17
N GLN A 147 -22.72 -4.39 -4.05
CA GLN A 147 -22.31 -3.77 -2.80
C GLN A 147 -21.16 -4.57 -2.20
N LEU A 148 -20.02 -3.89 -2.01
CA LEU A 148 -18.81 -4.46 -1.46
C LEU A 148 -18.43 -3.69 -0.20
N LYS A 149 -17.88 -4.39 0.78
CA LYS A 149 -17.36 -3.79 2.01
C LYS A 149 -15.84 -3.79 1.99
N LYS A 150 -15.26 -2.75 2.57
CA LYS A 150 -13.82 -2.67 2.74
C LYS A 150 -13.32 -3.87 3.53
N THR A 151 -12.24 -4.47 3.07
CA THR A 151 -11.71 -5.73 3.61
C THR A 151 -10.21 -5.61 3.80
N VAL A 152 -9.73 -6.01 4.95
CA VAL A 152 -8.30 -6.12 5.24
C VAL A 152 -7.95 -7.59 5.34
N ARG A 153 -7.18 -8.06 4.36
CA ARG A 153 -6.68 -9.44 4.38
C ARG A 153 -5.38 -9.51 5.18
N LYS A 154 -5.25 -10.54 5.98
CA LYS A 154 -3.98 -10.89 6.62
C LYS A 154 -3.39 -12.08 5.91
N SER A 155 -2.09 -12.03 5.64
CA SER A 155 -1.38 -13.19 5.12
C SER A 155 -1.39 -14.30 6.19
N PRO A 156 -1.75 -15.54 5.83
CA PRO A 156 -1.67 -16.67 6.76
C PRO A 156 -0.23 -17.05 7.10
N THR A 157 0.74 -16.55 6.35
CA THR A 157 2.16 -16.89 6.52
C THR A 157 2.97 -15.80 7.23
N ILE A 158 2.35 -14.66 7.56
CA ILE A 158 3.05 -13.57 8.26
C ILE A 158 3.44 -14.02 9.68
N GLY A 159 4.72 -13.89 10.03
CA GLY A 159 5.23 -14.28 11.34
C GLY A 159 5.22 -15.79 11.60
N LEU A 160 5.14 -16.65 10.58
CA LEU A 160 5.28 -18.09 10.77
C LEU A 160 6.68 -18.46 11.24
N ASN A 161 6.73 -19.47 12.10
CA ASN A 161 8.00 -20.05 12.53
C ASN A 161 8.77 -20.58 11.32
N LEU A 162 10.09 -20.38 11.34
CA LEU A 162 10.97 -20.87 10.30
C LEU A 162 10.93 -22.40 10.26
N PRO A 163 10.87 -23.01 9.06
CA PRO A 163 11.08 -24.44 8.92
C PRO A 163 12.46 -24.85 9.43
N GLU A 164 12.58 -26.09 9.89
CA GLU A 164 13.87 -26.67 10.21
C GLU A 164 14.81 -26.55 9.00
N LYS A 165 16.06 -26.15 9.22
CA LYS A 165 17.09 -25.91 8.20
C LYS A 165 16.82 -24.74 7.24
N ALA A 166 15.85 -23.87 7.53
CA ALA A 166 15.70 -22.64 6.76
C ALA A 166 16.94 -21.76 6.88
N ILE A 167 17.31 -21.12 5.77
CA ILE A 167 18.38 -20.13 5.75
C ILE A 167 17.74 -18.77 5.99
N VAL A 168 18.08 -18.15 7.11
CA VAL A 168 17.62 -16.77 7.42
C VAL A 168 18.49 -15.80 6.64
N LEU A 169 17.89 -15.09 5.71
CA LEU A 169 18.58 -14.06 4.95
C LEU A 169 18.47 -12.67 5.62
N PHE A 170 17.40 -12.46 6.39
CA PHE A 170 17.17 -11.22 7.12
C PHE A 170 16.12 -11.42 8.21
N ASP A 171 16.42 -10.99 9.42
CA ASP A 171 15.53 -11.04 10.58
C ASP A 171 15.44 -9.71 11.33
N GLY A 172 15.98 -8.63 10.74
CA GLY A 172 16.06 -7.32 11.36
C GLY A 172 17.30 -7.07 12.21
N SER A 173 18.13 -8.08 12.51
CA SER A 173 19.32 -7.91 13.34
C SER A 173 20.49 -7.31 12.57
N ASN A 174 20.82 -7.86 11.41
CA ASN A 174 21.91 -7.43 10.55
C ASN A 174 21.57 -7.64 9.07
N LYS A 175 22.41 -7.17 8.17
CA LYS A 175 22.25 -7.36 6.72
C LYS A 175 23.44 -8.12 6.11
N ASP A 176 24.08 -8.97 6.85
CA ASP A 176 25.32 -9.62 6.46
C ASP A 176 25.18 -10.50 5.22
N GLU A 177 23.98 -11.02 4.95
CA GLU A 177 23.65 -11.79 3.77
C GLU A 177 23.35 -10.93 2.51
N TRP A 178 23.38 -9.58 2.63
CA TRP A 178 22.95 -8.68 1.56
C TRP A 178 24.02 -7.72 1.11
N GLU A 179 24.07 -7.48 -0.20
CA GLU A 179 24.77 -6.36 -0.83
C GLU A 179 23.79 -5.21 -1.06
N GLY A 180 24.19 -4.01 -0.65
CA GLY A 180 23.33 -2.83 -0.71
C GLY A 180 22.33 -2.75 0.45
N GLY A 181 21.40 -1.81 0.33
CA GLY A 181 20.37 -1.57 1.31
C GLY A 181 20.87 -1.03 2.67
N ARG A 182 19.92 -0.69 3.50
CA ARG A 182 20.12 -0.17 4.86
C ARG A 182 19.06 -0.74 5.79
N ILE A 183 19.45 -1.07 7.02
CA ILE A 183 18.47 -1.38 8.06
C ILE A 183 17.90 -0.05 8.57
N ASP A 184 16.59 0.07 8.52
CA ASP A 184 15.89 1.20 9.13
C ASP A 184 15.90 1.05 10.64
N GLU A 185 16.33 2.09 11.35
CA GLU A 185 16.54 2.02 12.81
C GLU A 185 15.25 1.86 13.61
N GLN A 186 14.15 2.42 13.11
CA GLN A 186 12.87 2.40 13.80
C GLN A 186 12.07 1.13 13.51
N THR A 187 11.97 0.76 12.23
CA THR A 187 11.16 -0.38 11.82
C THR A 187 11.92 -1.69 11.80
N ARG A 188 13.25 -1.63 11.82
CA ARG A 188 14.17 -2.76 11.65
C ARG A 188 13.99 -3.47 10.31
N PHE A 189 13.38 -2.83 9.32
CA PHE A 189 13.22 -3.36 7.98
C PHE A 189 14.46 -3.09 7.12
N LEU A 190 14.71 -3.98 6.16
CA LEU A 190 15.72 -3.78 5.14
C LEU A 190 15.16 -2.86 4.05
N ASN A 191 15.68 -1.64 4.01
CA ASN A 191 15.28 -0.63 3.03
C ASN A 191 16.24 -0.65 1.85
N THR A 192 15.72 -0.61 0.63
CA THR A 192 16.51 -0.62 -0.59
C THR A 192 17.18 0.72 -0.89
N ASP A 193 16.73 1.81 -0.25
CA ASP A 193 17.20 3.19 -0.51
C ASP A 193 17.14 3.61 -1.98
N GLY A 194 16.19 3.04 -2.73
CA GLY A 194 15.97 3.35 -4.15
C GLY A 194 16.91 2.63 -5.12
N SER A 195 17.65 1.64 -4.65
CA SER A 195 18.56 0.81 -5.46
C SER A 195 18.24 -0.66 -5.27
N ASP A 196 18.64 -1.48 -6.24
CA ASP A 196 18.52 -2.93 -6.10
C ASP A 196 19.41 -3.44 -4.95
N ILE A 197 18.90 -4.43 -4.25
CA ILE A 197 19.66 -5.21 -3.26
C ILE A 197 19.79 -6.64 -3.73
N ARG A 198 20.87 -7.32 -3.34
CA ARG A 198 21.15 -8.70 -3.77
C ARG A 198 21.58 -9.53 -2.57
N SER A 199 21.16 -10.80 -2.56
CA SER A 199 21.75 -11.77 -1.63
C SER A 199 23.18 -12.07 -2.05
N LYS A 200 24.11 -12.13 -1.12
CA LYS A 200 25.50 -12.56 -1.38
C LYS A 200 25.57 -14.02 -1.79
N ARG A 201 24.69 -14.85 -1.21
CA ARG A 201 24.54 -16.25 -1.61
C ARG A 201 23.78 -16.37 -2.92
N LYS A 202 24.14 -17.33 -3.72
CA LYS A 202 23.42 -17.75 -4.93
C LYS A 202 22.66 -19.03 -4.64
N PHE A 203 21.44 -19.10 -5.14
CA PHE A 203 20.55 -20.25 -4.99
C PHE A 203 20.12 -20.74 -6.38
N SER A 204 20.00 -22.06 -6.56
CA SER A 204 19.46 -22.66 -7.79
C SER A 204 17.99 -22.98 -7.64
N ASP A 205 17.63 -23.81 -6.68
CA ASP A 205 16.27 -24.24 -6.39
C ASP A 205 15.92 -23.87 -4.95
N TYR A 206 14.87 -23.09 -4.75
CA TYR A 206 14.50 -22.63 -3.42
C TYR A 206 13.01 -22.30 -3.30
N PHE A 207 12.52 -22.34 -2.08
CA PHE A 207 11.30 -21.66 -1.68
C PHE A 207 11.69 -20.39 -0.92
N LEU A 208 11.19 -19.24 -1.35
CA LEU A 208 11.43 -17.98 -0.69
C LEU A 208 10.18 -17.54 0.09
N HIS A 209 10.36 -17.30 1.39
CA HIS A 209 9.41 -16.54 2.18
C HIS A 209 9.91 -15.10 2.32
N LEU A 210 9.09 -14.14 1.95
CA LEU A 210 9.39 -12.72 2.02
C LEU A 210 8.22 -11.98 2.65
N GLU A 211 8.48 -11.27 3.72
CA GLU A 211 7.55 -10.32 4.31
C GLU A 211 7.99 -8.90 3.96
N PHE A 212 7.07 -8.09 3.47
CA PHE A 212 7.39 -6.72 3.06
C PHE A 212 6.26 -5.75 3.41
N MET A 213 6.64 -4.50 3.62
CA MET A 213 5.71 -3.41 3.84
C MET A 213 5.79 -2.44 2.66
N LEU A 214 4.63 -2.15 2.05
CA LEU A 214 4.51 -1.10 1.05
C LEU A 214 4.07 0.21 1.72
N PRO A 215 4.87 1.26 1.64
CA PRO A 215 4.45 2.56 2.15
C PRO A 215 3.33 3.14 1.28
N PHE A 216 2.46 3.95 1.89
CA PHE A 216 1.49 4.73 1.14
C PHE A 216 2.17 5.97 0.54
N ARG A 217 2.18 6.06 -0.78
CA ARG A 217 2.75 7.17 -1.54
C ARG A 217 1.91 7.48 -2.78
N PRO A 218 0.77 8.15 -2.62
CA PRO A 218 -0.22 8.30 -3.70
C PRO A 218 0.28 9.11 -4.90
N SER A 219 1.22 10.02 -4.70
CA SER A 219 1.80 10.84 -5.76
C SER A 219 2.90 10.14 -6.59
N ALA A 220 3.35 8.95 -6.19
CA ALA A 220 4.36 8.19 -6.91
C ALA A 220 3.71 7.31 -7.99
N ARG A 221 3.80 7.73 -9.23
CA ARG A 221 3.21 7.08 -10.40
C ARG A 221 4.26 6.87 -11.49
#